data_788060f90dc5772df6903ff62e19f497
#
_entry.id   788060f90dc5772df6903ff62e19f497
#
_cell.length_a   1.000
_cell.length_b   1.000
_cell.length_c   1.000
_cell.angle_alpha   90.00
_cell.angle_beta   90.00
_cell.angle_gamma   90.00
#
_symmetry.space_group_name_H-M   'P 1'
#
loop_
_entity.id
_entity.type
_entity.pdbx_description
1 polymer ?
#
loop_
_entity_poly.entity_id
_entity_poly.type
_entity_poly.pdbx_seq_one_letter_code
_entity_poly.pdbx_strand_id
1 'polypeptide(L)'
;MSRSNRIAWGWVACLTAAVAMWGGDVRAQSVANDPYHAVHGWEKMPNGWKIGVVSGVFPDPDGRHIWMLSRCGANHCALSDQDPILKFDLDGNVVKSFGAGMFSFPHGFFLDHEGYLWVTEGAPAGDAREVEGLRRGLGHQVFKLTQDGEVVMTLGEAGVSGYGPTHFNGPSGVVVAPNGEIWISDGHRGGNNRIVKFSKDGEFLLEVGGGVEALSGDPGKFNDPHDITMDARGRVIVADRGNNRVQIFDQQGNRLAVWTQFGRPSVVFVDTEDVIYVGDGMSDVRWNPGWERGIRIGDAETGWVTAFIPDPEPDPDGSGTSAAEGVAADAAGNVYGAEVGPRMLRKYVLRG
;
A
#
# COMPACT_ATOMS: atom_id res chain seq x y z
N MET A 1 71.44 54.80 -28.34
CA MET A 1 70.00 55.06 -28.54
C MET A 1 69.24 53.81 -28.17
N SER A 2 68.76 53.72 -26.95
CA SER A 2 68.03 52.51 -26.41
C SER A 2 66.74 53.01 -25.88
N ARG A 3 65.62 52.48 -26.45
CA ARG A 3 64.27 52.70 -25.92
C ARG A 3 63.88 51.54 -24.99
N SER A 4 63.64 51.85 -23.75
CA SER A 4 63.15 50.97 -22.76
C SER A 4 61.61 50.74 -22.90
N ASN A 5 61.18 49.53 -23.12
CA ASN A 5 59.76 49.13 -23.02
C ASN A 5 59.45 48.77 -21.59
N ARG A 6 58.56 49.49 -20.95
CA ARG A 6 57.94 49.13 -19.66
C ARG A 6 56.72 48.22 -19.93
N ILE A 7 56.77 47.01 -19.42
CA ILE A 7 55.61 46.08 -19.39
C ILE A 7 54.82 46.40 -18.13
N ALA A 8 53.57 46.82 -18.36
CA ALA A 8 52.59 46.98 -17.25
C ALA A 8 51.97 45.63 -16.88
N TRP A 9 52.13 45.25 -15.64
CA TRP A 9 51.47 44.09 -15.08
C TRP A 9 50.04 44.48 -14.61
N GLY A 10 49.04 44.04 -15.36
CA GLY A 10 47.66 44.16 -14.93
C GLY A 10 47.32 43.06 -13.89
N TRP A 11 46.87 43.46 -12.73
CA TRP A 11 46.33 42.58 -11.70
C TRP A 11 44.94 42.14 -12.14
N VAL A 12 44.78 40.82 -12.42
CA VAL A 12 43.45 40.19 -12.57
C VAL A 12 42.99 39.80 -11.17
N ALA A 13 42.01 40.50 -10.64
CA ALA A 13 41.34 40.12 -9.41
C ALA A 13 40.38 38.96 -9.73
N CYS A 14 40.75 37.75 -9.33
CA CYS A 14 39.81 36.64 -9.29
C CYS A 14 38.81 36.86 -8.14
N LEU A 15 37.59 37.25 -8.49
CA LEU A 15 36.44 37.17 -7.58
C LEU A 15 36.03 35.71 -7.44
N THR A 16 36.48 35.06 -6.38
CA THR A 16 35.90 33.78 -5.94
C THR A 16 34.52 34.05 -5.31
N ALA A 17 33.47 33.81 -6.06
CA ALA A 17 32.11 33.75 -5.50
C ALA A 17 32.04 32.52 -4.62
N ALA A 18 32.04 32.69 -3.30
CA ALA A 18 31.71 31.67 -2.35
C ALA A 18 30.21 31.38 -2.49
N VAL A 19 29.86 30.29 -3.16
CA VAL A 19 28.51 29.72 -3.10
C VAL A 19 28.37 29.13 -1.69
N ALA A 20 27.75 29.88 -0.81
CA ALA A 20 27.27 29.33 0.47
C ALA A 20 26.18 28.30 0.13
N MET A 21 26.55 27.01 0.11
CA MET A 21 25.58 25.94 0.18
C MET A 21 24.93 26.03 1.56
N TRP A 22 23.75 26.58 1.58
CA TRP A 22 22.82 26.41 2.69
C TRP A 22 22.44 24.96 2.68
N GLY A 23 23.09 24.14 3.50
CA GLY A 23 22.57 22.86 3.92
C GLY A 23 21.34 23.13 4.77
N GLY A 24 20.22 23.42 4.13
CA GLY A 24 18.93 23.34 4.77
C GLY A 24 18.69 21.87 5.03
N ASP A 25 18.59 21.49 6.29
CA ASP A 25 17.95 20.24 6.68
C ASP A 25 16.63 20.20 5.93
N VAL A 26 16.52 19.31 4.95
CA VAL A 26 15.24 18.91 4.36
C VAL A 26 14.59 18.03 5.43
N ARG A 27 14.10 18.67 6.49
CA ARG A 27 13.08 18.04 7.31
C ARG A 27 11.94 17.79 6.36
N ALA A 28 11.56 16.52 6.22
CA ALA A 28 10.30 16.17 5.59
C ALA A 28 9.27 17.16 6.12
N GLN A 29 8.64 17.92 5.22
CA GLN A 29 7.63 18.89 5.65
C GLN A 29 6.55 18.07 6.32
N SER A 30 6.52 18.11 7.66
CA SER A 30 5.31 17.84 8.38
C SER A 30 4.32 18.88 7.87
N VAL A 31 3.41 18.46 7.01
CA VAL A 31 2.32 19.34 6.60
C VAL A 31 1.60 19.67 7.90
N ALA A 32 1.70 20.92 8.32
CA ALA A 32 1.19 21.39 9.60
C ALA A 32 -0.34 21.37 9.68
N ASN A 33 -1.01 20.67 8.79
CA ASN A 33 -2.45 20.61 8.68
C ASN A 33 -2.91 19.16 8.77
N ASP A 34 -3.31 18.75 9.99
CA ASP A 34 -4.18 17.59 10.21
C ASP A 34 -5.64 18.07 10.19
N PRO A 35 -6.30 18.01 9.02
CA PRO A 35 -7.68 18.46 8.91
C PRO A 35 -8.69 17.43 9.44
N TYR A 36 -8.22 16.31 9.97
CA TYR A 36 -9.07 15.20 10.40
C TYR A 36 -9.11 15.01 11.90
N HIS A 37 -10.13 14.32 12.39
CA HIS A 37 -10.16 13.76 13.74
C HIS A 37 -10.62 12.30 13.70
N ALA A 38 -10.04 11.48 14.56
CA ALA A 38 -10.41 10.07 14.68
C ALA A 38 -11.77 9.91 15.36
N VAL A 39 -12.60 9.02 14.81
CA VAL A 39 -13.85 8.55 15.43
C VAL A 39 -13.56 7.23 16.13
N HIS A 40 -13.72 7.20 17.45
CA HIS A 40 -13.47 6.00 18.24
C HIS A 40 -14.68 5.06 18.26
N GLY A 41 -14.44 3.74 18.14
CA GLY A 41 -15.47 2.72 18.23
C GLY A 41 -16.53 2.81 17.14
N TRP A 42 -16.13 3.23 15.94
CA TRP A 42 -17.02 3.27 14.79
C TRP A 42 -17.42 1.86 14.37
N GLU A 43 -16.47 0.94 14.24
CA GLU A 43 -16.72 -0.44 13.88
C GLU A 43 -17.39 -1.23 15.02
N LYS A 44 -18.55 -1.80 14.76
CA LYS A 44 -19.35 -2.58 15.73
C LYS A 44 -19.35 -4.04 15.30
N MET A 45 -18.43 -4.80 15.87
CA MET A 45 -18.32 -6.22 15.56
C MET A 45 -19.52 -7.01 16.12
N PRO A 46 -19.94 -8.10 15.45
CA PRO A 46 -20.97 -9.00 15.99
C PRO A 46 -20.59 -9.55 17.37
N ASN A 47 -21.60 -9.85 18.19
CA ASN A 47 -21.40 -10.37 19.53
C ASN A 47 -20.49 -11.62 19.54
N GLY A 48 -19.44 -11.58 20.35
CA GLY A 48 -18.48 -12.68 20.50
C GLY A 48 -17.34 -12.66 19.47
N TRP A 49 -17.39 -11.82 18.44
CA TRP A 49 -16.30 -11.67 17.49
C TRP A 49 -15.26 -10.69 18.02
N LYS A 50 -14.00 -11.03 17.74
CA LYS A 50 -12.88 -10.12 17.99
C LYS A 50 -12.42 -9.53 16.66
N ILE A 51 -12.18 -8.24 16.64
CA ILE A 51 -11.50 -7.64 15.53
C ILE A 51 -10.05 -8.15 15.53
N GLY A 52 -9.61 -8.67 14.38
CA GLY A 52 -8.22 -9.06 14.15
C GLY A 52 -7.42 -7.91 13.58
N VAL A 53 -6.22 -8.22 13.10
CA VAL A 53 -5.52 -7.30 12.20
C VAL A 53 -6.43 -6.98 11.03
N VAL A 54 -6.61 -5.71 10.74
CA VAL A 54 -7.31 -5.24 9.54
C VAL A 54 -6.25 -4.94 8.49
N SER A 55 -6.32 -5.62 7.34
CA SER A 55 -5.33 -5.50 6.28
C SER A 55 -5.83 -4.74 5.06
N GLY A 56 -7.14 -4.61 4.90
CA GLY A 56 -7.73 -3.91 3.77
C GLY A 56 -9.04 -3.24 4.10
N VAL A 57 -9.32 -2.14 3.41
CA VAL A 57 -10.59 -1.41 3.47
C VAL A 57 -10.89 -0.87 2.08
N PHE A 58 -12.16 -0.88 1.68
CA PHE A 58 -12.60 -0.31 0.42
C PHE A 58 -14.03 0.24 0.53
N PRO A 59 -14.33 1.45 0.02
CA PRO A 59 -15.69 1.97 -0.01
C PRO A 59 -16.51 1.22 -1.07
N ASP A 60 -17.75 0.89 -0.73
CA ASP A 60 -18.68 0.36 -1.73
C ASP A 60 -19.13 1.50 -2.67
N PRO A 61 -19.17 1.30 -3.99
CA PRO A 61 -19.63 2.30 -4.95
C PRO A 61 -21.08 2.76 -4.72
N ASP A 62 -21.84 2.04 -3.90
CA ASP A 62 -23.20 2.46 -3.52
C ASP A 62 -23.23 3.70 -2.59
N GLY A 63 -22.05 4.15 -2.11
CA GLY A 63 -21.87 5.31 -1.23
C GLY A 63 -22.46 5.15 0.18
N ARG A 64 -22.86 3.95 0.58
CA ARG A 64 -23.54 3.65 1.84
C ARG A 64 -22.88 2.58 2.67
N HIS A 65 -21.87 1.90 2.13
CA HIS A 65 -21.19 0.81 2.81
C HIS A 65 -19.67 0.90 2.67
N ILE A 66 -19.00 0.26 3.63
CA ILE A 66 -17.54 0.10 3.66
C ILE A 66 -17.23 -1.38 3.80
N TRP A 67 -16.38 -1.90 2.94
CA TRP A 67 -15.83 -3.24 3.02
C TRP A 67 -14.55 -3.25 3.84
N MET A 68 -14.36 -4.28 4.63
CA MET A 68 -13.17 -4.52 5.45
C MET A 68 -12.66 -5.94 5.23
N LEU A 69 -11.34 -6.09 5.11
CA LEU A 69 -10.66 -7.36 5.17
C LEU A 69 -9.92 -7.49 6.51
N SER A 70 -10.30 -8.50 7.31
CA SER A 70 -9.73 -8.75 8.64
C SER A 70 -9.04 -10.12 8.70
N ARG A 71 -8.07 -10.25 9.60
CA ARG A 71 -7.40 -11.51 9.87
C ARG A 71 -8.02 -12.25 11.06
N CYS A 72 -9.36 -12.37 11.06
CA CYS A 72 -10.15 -13.32 11.85
C CYS A 72 -9.85 -13.31 13.36
N GLY A 73 -9.86 -12.15 14.00
CA GLY A 73 -9.62 -12.00 15.46
C GLY A 73 -8.15 -12.13 15.89
N ALA A 74 -7.25 -12.40 14.94
CA ALA A 74 -5.80 -12.60 15.18
C ALA A 74 -4.97 -11.81 14.14
N ASN A 75 -3.78 -12.27 13.80
CA ASN A 75 -3.00 -11.82 12.65
C ASN A 75 -2.92 -12.89 11.54
N HIS A 76 -3.87 -13.79 11.50
CA HIS A 76 -4.07 -14.82 10.47
C HIS A 76 -5.46 -15.44 10.62
N CYS A 77 -5.98 -16.09 9.58
CA CYS A 77 -7.25 -16.82 9.57
C CYS A 77 -7.10 -18.34 9.64
N ALA A 78 -5.88 -18.87 9.61
CA ALA A 78 -5.60 -20.29 9.46
C ALA A 78 -6.31 -21.22 10.46
N LEU A 79 -6.64 -20.74 11.65
CA LEU A 79 -7.27 -21.51 12.74
C LEU A 79 -8.61 -20.90 13.19
N SER A 80 -9.26 -20.09 12.36
CA SER A 80 -10.46 -19.36 12.74
C SER A 80 -11.65 -19.72 11.85
N ASP A 81 -12.82 -19.76 12.47
CA ASP A 81 -14.12 -19.88 11.79
C ASP A 81 -14.80 -18.51 11.60
N GLN A 82 -14.12 -17.39 11.95
CA GLN A 82 -14.64 -16.05 11.72
C GLN A 82 -14.50 -15.68 10.25
N ASP A 83 -15.47 -14.96 9.73
CA ASP A 83 -15.43 -14.40 8.40
C ASP A 83 -14.38 -13.28 8.33
N PRO A 84 -13.46 -13.28 7.35
CA PRO A 84 -12.49 -12.22 7.15
C PRO A 84 -13.03 -11.02 6.38
N ILE A 85 -14.05 -11.20 5.55
CA ILE A 85 -14.62 -10.13 4.70
C ILE A 85 -15.91 -9.66 5.35
N LEU A 86 -15.97 -8.38 5.70
CA LEU A 86 -17.11 -7.75 6.34
C LEU A 86 -17.55 -6.52 5.58
N LYS A 87 -18.86 -6.30 5.47
CA LYS A 87 -19.48 -5.08 4.94
C LYS A 87 -20.17 -4.33 6.06
N PHE A 88 -19.86 -3.06 6.22
CA PHE A 88 -20.43 -2.17 7.22
C PHE A 88 -21.34 -1.14 6.59
N ASP A 89 -22.41 -0.75 7.29
CA ASP A 89 -23.11 0.49 6.99
C ASP A 89 -22.31 1.72 7.49
N LEU A 90 -22.75 2.93 7.15
CA LEU A 90 -22.05 4.16 7.56
C LEU A 90 -22.09 4.43 9.07
N ASP A 91 -22.97 3.74 9.79
CA ASP A 91 -23.04 3.78 11.26
C ASP A 91 -22.12 2.76 11.92
N GLY A 92 -21.41 1.94 11.13
CA GLY A 92 -20.44 0.95 11.58
C GLY A 92 -21.05 -0.37 12.02
N ASN A 93 -22.29 -0.68 11.65
CA ASN A 93 -22.87 -1.99 11.89
C ASN A 93 -22.53 -2.96 10.76
N VAL A 94 -22.17 -4.20 11.09
CA VAL A 94 -21.95 -5.24 10.09
C VAL A 94 -23.29 -5.65 9.47
N VAL A 95 -23.40 -5.50 8.15
CA VAL A 95 -24.59 -5.87 7.37
C VAL A 95 -24.39 -7.15 6.56
N LYS A 96 -23.13 -7.56 6.35
CA LYS A 96 -22.76 -8.79 5.66
C LYS A 96 -21.38 -9.26 6.10
N SER A 97 -21.16 -10.58 6.14
CA SER A 97 -19.85 -11.19 6.29
C SER A 97 -19.77 -12.54 5.60
N PHE A 98 -18.56 -12.94 5.18
CA PHE A 98 -18.28 -14.25 4.59
C PHE A 98 -16.78 -14.55 4.50
N GLY A 99 -16.44 -15.75 4.05
CA GLY A 99 -15.08 -16.16 3.71
C GLY A 99 -14.37 -16.98 4.79
N ALA A 100 -15.09 -17.42 5.84
CA ALA A 100 -14.53 -18.31 6.85
C ALA A 100 -13.90 -19.55 6.21
N GLY A 101 -12.66 -19.86 6.62
CA GLY A 101 -11.91 -21.02 6.12
C GLY A 101 -11.29 -20.88 4.73
N MET A 102 -11.52 -19.76 4.02
CA MET A 102 -10.97 -19.56 2.66
C MET A 102 -9.50 -19.15 2.67
N PHE A 103 -9.03 -18.49 3.73
CA PHE A 103 -7.72 -17.84 3.76
C PHE A 103 -6.89 -18.29 4.96
N SER A 104 -5.57 -18.25 4.79
CA SER A 104 -4.58 -18.34 5.88
C SER A 104 -4.13 -16.96 6.31
N PHE A 105 -3.70 -16.12 5.36
CA PHE A 105 -3.17 -14.79 5.61
C PHE A 105 -3.68 -13.79 4.56
N PRO A 106 -4.97 -13.42 4.60
CA PRO A 106 -5.53 -12.46 3.66
C PRO A 106 -4.84 -11.10 3.81
N HIS A 107 -4.46 -10.47 2.67
CA HIS A 107 -3.60 -9.30 2.68
C HIS A 107 -4.14 -8.12 1.87
N GLY A 108 -4.05 -8.14 0.55
CA GLY A 108 -4.57 -7.08 -0.33
C GLY A 108 -6.07 -7.21 -0.55
N PHE A 109 -6.73 -6.07 -0.73
CA PHE A 109 -8.18 -6.01 -0.87
C PHE A 109 -8.58 -4.92 -1.86
N PHE A 110 -9.39 -5.27 -2.85
CA PHE A 110 -9.87 -4.34 -3.87
C PHE A 110 -11.30 -4.70 -4.30
N LEU A 111 -12.11 -3.69 -4.60
CA LEU A 111 -13.42 -3.86 -5.23
C LEU A 111 -13.38 -3.26 -6.63
N ASP A 112 -13.58 -4.08 -7.65
CA ASP A 112 -13.50 -3.64 -9.03
C ASP A 112 -14.79 -2.93 -9.50
N HIS A 113 -14.71 -2.31 -10.67
CA HIS A 113 -15.81 -1.55 -11.26
C HIS A 113 -17.01 -2.42 -11.71
N GLU A 114 -16.83 -3.74 -11.79
CA GLU A 114 -17.91 -4.70 -12.04
C GLU A 114 -18.58 -5.18 -10.74
N GLY A 115 -18.04 -4.78 -9.57
CA GLY A 115 -18.53 -5.12 -8.25
C GLY A 115 -18.00 -6.44 -7.69
N TYR A 116 -16.90 -6.97 -8.23
CA TYR A 116 -16.23 -8.13 -7.67
C TYR A 116 -15.17 -7.70 -6.64
N LEU A 117 -15.10 -8.48 -5.57
CA LEU A 117 -14.06 -8.34 -4.55
C LEU A 117 -12.83 -9.16 -4.95
N TRP A 118 -11.67 -8.55 -4.79
CA TRP A 118 -10.39 -9.18 -5.01
C TRP A 118 -9.62 -9.27 -3.70
N VAL A 119 -9.08 -10.45 -3.40
CA VAL A 119 -8.31 -10.72 -2.19
C VAL A 119 -7.02 -11.43 -2.54
N THR A 120 -5.88 -10.92 -2.03
CA THR A 120 -4.61 -11.64 -2.11
C THR A 120 -4.37 -12.46 -0.87
N GLU A 121 -3.83 -13.65 -1.04
CA GLU A 121 -3.40 -14.56 0.04
C GLU A 121 -1.88 -14.44 0.20
N GLY A 122 -1.45 -13.53 1.07
CA GLY A 122 -0.08 -13.05 1.18
C GLY A 122 0.83 -13.81 2.14
N ALA A 123 0.52 -15.04 2.52
CA ALA A 123 1.33 -15.81 3.48
C ALA A 123 2.79 -15.89 3.03
N PRO A 124 3.75 -15.36 3.80
CA PRO A 124 5.17 -15.40 3.45
C PRO A 124 5.79 -16.76 3.71
N ALA A 125 6.77 -17.14 2.91
CA ALA A 125 7.53 -18.39 3.04
C ALA A 125 8.19 -18.51 4.42
N GLY A 126 8.05 -19.69 5.05
CA GLY A 126 8.68 -20.03 6.32
C GLY A 126 8.04 -19.42 7.58
N ASP A 127 6.93 -18.71 7.45
CA ASP A 127 6.14 -18.23 8.60
C ASP A 127 5.28 -19.37 9.19
N ALA A 128 5.04 -19.35 10.50
CA ALA A 128 4.17 -20.35 11.15
C ALA A 128 2.74 -20.35 10.59
N ARG A 129 2.27 -19.20 10.09
CA ARG A 129 0.98 -19.05 9.43
C ARG A 129 0.96 -19.71 8.06
N GLU A 130 2.06 -19.64 7.33
CA GLU A 130 2.23 -20.36 6.08
C GLU A 130 2.19 -21.87 6.31
N VAL A 131 2.91 -22.38 7.31
CA VAL A 131 2.92 -23.80 7.65
C VAL A 131 1.51 -24.31 7.94
N GLU A 132 0.70 -23.57 8.68
CA GLU A 132 -0.70 -23.96 8.93
C GLU A 132 -1.56 -23.80 7.67
N GLY A 133 -1.35 -22.75 6.88
CA GLY A 133 -2.00 -22.55 5.59
C GLY A 133 -1.71 -23.69 4.63
N LEU A 134 -0.43 -24.08 4.51
CA LEU A 134 0.00 -25.21 3.65
C LEU A 134 -0.64 -26.54 4.08
N ARG A 135 -0.74 -26.82 5.39
CA ARG A 135 -1.44 -28.01 5.89
C ARG A 135 -2.90 -28.06 5.47
N ARG A 136 -3.53 -26.91 5.28
CA ARG A 136 -4.92 -26.76 4.83
C ARG A 136 -5.05 -26.60 3.31
N GLY A 137 -3.94 -26.59 2.58
CA GLY A 137 -3.91 -26.33 1.14
C GLY A 137 -4.27 -24.87 0.80
N LEU A 138 -3.89 -23.89 1.64
CA LEU A 138 -4.13 -22.46 1.45
C LEU A 138 -2.82 -21.72 1.21
N GLY A 139 -2.89 -20.52 0.64
CA GLY A 139 -1.76 -19.62 0.46
C GLY A 139 -1.37 -19.38 -1.00
N HIS A 140 -0.67 -18.27 -1.22
CA HIS A 140 -0.05 -17.88 -2.49
C HIS A 140 -1.01 -17.77 -3.68
N GLN A 141 -2.24 -17.30 -3.41
CA GLN A 141 -3.28 -17.15 -4.43
C GLN A 141 -3.86 -15.73 -4.44
N VAL A 142 -4.53 -15.40 -5.53
CA VAL A 142 -5.37 -14.20 -5.66
C VAL A 142 -6.76 -14.64 -6.10
N PHE A 143 -7.77 -14.17 -5.39
CA PHE A 143 -9.16 -14.56 -5.59
C PHE A 143 -9.98 -13.40 -6.14
N LYS A 144 -10.83 -13.68 -7.15
CA LYS A 144 -11.97 -12.85 -7.56
C LYS A 144 -13.23 -13.47 -6.98
N LEU A 145 -14.00 -12.67 -6.22
CA LEU A 145 -15.18 -13.13 -5.49
C LEU A 145 -16.39 -12.28 -5.86
N THR A 146 -17.57 -12.89 -5.88
CA THR A 146 -18.80 -12.12 -5.82
C THR A 146 -18.96 -11.45 -4.46
N GLN A 147 -19.84 -10.45 -4.35
CA GLN A 147 -20.19 -9.87 -3.04
C GLN A 147 -20.96 -10.82 -2.12
N ASP A 148 -21.30 -12.02 -2.60
CA ASP A 148 -21.90 -13.11 -1.82
C ASP A 148 -20.88 -14.18 -1.41
N GLY A 149 -19.60 -14.03 -1.79
CA GLY A 149 -18.49 -14.89 -1.42
C GLY A 149 -18.25 -16.07 -2.36
N GLU A 150 -18.90 -16.11 -3.52
CA GLU A 150 -18.63 -17.14 -4.53
C GLU A 150 -17.32 -16.85 -5.25
N VAL A 151 -16.45 -17.85 -5.38
CA VAL A 151 -15.20 -17.75 -6.12
C VAL A 151 -15.47 -17.76 -7.63
N VAL A 152 -15.14 -16.67 -8.31
CA VAL A 152 -15.29 -16.51 -9.77
C VAL A 152 -14.00 -16.86 -10.50
N MET A 153 -12.86 -16.49 -9.92
CA MET A 153 -11.53 -16.75 -10.49
C MET A 153 -10.53 -16.95 -9.38
N THR A 154 -9.52 -17.77 -9.63
CA THR A 154 -8.35 -17.94 -8.78
C THR A 154 -7.09 -17.89 -9.63
N LEU A 155 -6.11 -17.08 -9.25
CA LEU A 155 -4.76 -17.07 -9.80
C LEU A 155 -3.80 -17.64 -8.77
N GLY A 156 -2.76 -18.34 -9.22
CA GLY A 156 -1.83 -19.05 -8.35
C GLY A 156 -2.27 -20.47 -8.02
N GLU A 157 -1.36 -21.27 -7.45
CA GLU A 157 -1.62 -22.63 -7.00
C GLU A 157 -1.73 -22.68 -5.48
N ALA A 158 -2.78 -23.33 -4.99
CA ALA A 158 -3.13 -23.38 -3.57
C ALA A 158 -2.00 -23.98 -2.71
N GLY A 159 -1.46 -23.21 -1.79
CA GLY A 159 -0.40 -23.63 -0.87
C GLY A 159 0.99 -23.78 -1.53
N VAL A 160 1.16 -23.37 -2.77
CA VAL A 160 2.43 -23.49 -3.51
C VAL A 160 3.03 -22.13 -3.77
N SER A 161 4.09 -21.79 -3.04
CA SER A 161 4.90 -20.60 -3.35
C SER A 161 5.82 -20.85 -4.53
N GLY A 162 6.02 -19.83 -5.36
CA GLY A 162 6.95 -19.96 -6.49
C GLY A 162 7.12 -18.69 -7.30
N TYR A 163 7.97 -18.79 -8.31
CA TYR A 163 8.24 -17.74 -9.29
C TYR A 163 7.72 -18.18 -10.67
N GLY A 164 7.49 -17.23 -11.55
CA GLY A 164 7.02 -17.47 -12.91
C GLY A 164 5.55 -17.05 -13.13
N PRO A 165 4.97 -17.36 -14.29
CA PRO A 165 3.69 -16.81 -14.71
C PRO A 165 2.48 -17.37 -13.96
N THR A 166 2.61 -18.50 -13.28
CA THR A 166 1.49 -19.20 -12.64
C THR A 166 1.58 -19.31 -11.11
N HIS A 167 2.66 -18.79 -10.52
CA HIS A 167 2.90 -18.88 -9.08
C HIS A 167 3.19 -17.51 -8.48
N PHE A 168 2.83 -17.34 -7.21
CA PHE A 168 3.16 -16.19 -6.38
C PHE A 168 4.02 -16.59 -5.19
N ASN A 169 4.71 -15.60 -4.63
CA ASN A 169 5.39 -15.73 -3.35
C ASN A 169 5.23 -14.43 -2.56
N GLY A 170 4.14 -14.33 -1.82
CA GLY A 170 3.75 -13.14 -1.08
C GLY A 170 2.98 -12.11 -1.89
N PRO A 171 1.88 -12.49 -2.61
CA PRO A 171 1.04 -11.51 -3.27
C PRO A 171 0.40 -10.60 -2.23
N SER A 172 0.58 -9.29 -2.38
CA SER A 172 0.31 -8.30 -1.34
C SER A 172 -0.81 -7.32 -1.68
N GLY A 173 -0.93 -6.91 -2.94
CA GLY A 173 -1.98 -6.01 -3.42
C GLY A 173 -2.49 -6.44 -4.79
N VAL A 174 -3.67 -5.97 -5.16
CA VAL A 174 -4.30 -6.22 -6.45
C VAL A 174 -5.11 -5.00 -6.88
N VAL A 175 -5.06 -4.66 -8.16
CA VAL A 175 -5.91 -3.65 -8.80
C VAL A 175 -6.34 -4.13 -10.19
N VAL A 176 -7.57 -3.80 -10.58
CA VAL A 176 -8.13 -4.14 -11.88
C VAL A 176 -8.35 -2.88 -12.70
N ALA A 177 -7.75 -2.84 -13.88
CA ALA A 177 -7.91 -1.76 -14.83
C ALA A 177 -9.33 -1.73 -15.43
N PRO A 178 -9.80 -0.58 -15.98
CA PRO A 178 -11.12 -0.48 -16.60
C PRO A 178 -11.37 -1.45 -17.78
N ASN A 179 -10.30 -1.95 -18.42
CA ASN A 179 -10.39 -2.97 -19.48
C ASN A 179 -10.40 -4.42 -18.93
N GLY A 180 -10.40 -4.58 -17.61
CA GLY A 180 -10.40 -5.85 -16.91
C GLY A 180 -9.00 -6.47 -16.68
N GLU A 181 -7.92 -5.86 -17.15
CA GLU A 181 -6.56 -6.35 -16.89
C GLU A 181 -6.21 -6.21 -15.41
N ILE A 182 -5.54 -7.22 -14.87
CA ILE A 182 -5.30 -7.38 -13.44
C ILE A 182 -3.82 -7.13 -13.15
N TRP A 183 -3.52 -6.23 -12.24
CA TRP A 183 -2.18 -6.01 -11.73
C TRP A 183 -2.06 -6.48 -10.28
N ILE A 184 -0.97 -7.17 -9.96
CA ILE A 184 -0.71 -7.75 -8.64
C ILE A 184 0.70 -7.38 -8.21
N SER A 185 0.86 -6.87 -6.98
CA SER A 185 2.16 -6.79 -6.32
C SER A 185 2.46 -8.13 -5.63
N ASP A 186 3.65 -8.68 -5.87
CA ASP A 186 4.05 -10.02 -5.41
C ASP A 186 5.45 -9.97 -4.83
N GLY A 187 5.54 -9.79 -3.51
CA GLY A 187 6.83 -9.59 -2.86
C GLY A 187 6.80 -9.37 -1.36
N HIS A 188 5.64 -9.54 -0.70
CA HIS A 188 5.53 -9.31 0.74
C HIS A 188 6.58 -10.11 1.52
N ARG A 189 7.31 -9.40 2.40
CA ARG A 189 8.39 -9.93 3.26
C ARG A 189 9.49 -10.68 2.50
N GLY A 190 9.89 -10.16 1.35
CA GLY A 190 11.00 -10.70 0.57
C GLY A 190 10.62 -11.85 -0.36
N GLY A 191 9.36 -11.91 -0.76
CA GLY A 191 8.88 -12.80 -1.81
C GLY A 191 9.50 -12.53 -3.19
N ASN A 192 8.69 -12.53 -4.25
CA ASN A 192 9.23 -12.40 -5.62
C ASN A 192 9.70 -10.98 -5.99
N ASN A 193 9.34 -9.96 -5.21
CA ASN A 193 9.73 -8.55 -5.41
C ASN A 193 9.45 -8.04 -6.83
N ARG A 194 8.22 -8.24 -7.29
CA ARG A 194 7.76 -7.86 -8.63
C ARG A 194 6.33 -7.33 -8.61
N ILE A 195 5.92 -6.68 -9.70
CA ILE A 195 4.51 -6.56 -10.07
C ILE A 195 4.25 -7.38 -11.33
N VAL A 196 3.09 -7.99 -11.41
CA VAL A 196 2.70 -8.84 -12.55
C VAL A 196 1.35 -8.41 -13.09
N LYS A 197 1.19 -8.55 -14.41
CA LYS A 197 -0.03 -8.23 -15.13
C LYS A 197 -0.63 -9.47 -15.76
N PHE A 198 -1.94 -9.61 -15.59
CA PHE A 198 -2.72 -10.66 -16.24
C PHE A 198 -3.84 -10.06 -17.10
N SER A 199 -4.31 -10.82 -18.09
CA SER A 199 -5.53 -10.50 -18.81
C SER A 199 -6.75 -10.62 -17.89
N LYS A 200 -7.89 -10.12 -18.33
CA LYS A 200 -9.18 -10.29 -17.63
C LYS A 200 -9.59 -11.77 -17.44
N ASP A 201 -9.02 -12.66 -18.23
CA ASP A 201 -9.28 -14.10 -18.20
C ASP A 201 -8.20 -14.88 -17.43
N GLY A 202 -7.23 -14.18 -16.79
CA GLY A 202 -6.17 -14.75 -15.97
C GLY A 202 -4.93 -15.24 -16.72
N GLU A 203 -4.75 -14.84 -18.00
CA GLU A 203 -3.54 -15.15 -18.74
C GLU A 203 -2.43 -14.16 -18.40
N PHE A 204 -1.21 -14.66 -18.12
CA PHE A 204 -0.04 -13.82 -17.84
C PHE A 204 0.32 -12.95 -19.05
N LEU A 205 0.55 -11.65 -18.83
CA LEU A 205 0.90 -10.70 -19.87
C LEU A 205 2.33 -10.16 -19.74
N LEU A 206 2.71 -9.70 -18.55
CA LEU A 206 4.05 -9.16 -18.31
C LEU A 206 4.39 -9.13 -16.81
N GLU A 207 5.67 -8.92 -16.49
CA GLU A 207 6.13 -8.59 -15.16
C GLU A 207 7.13 -7.43 -15.18
N VAL A 208 7.24 -6.71 -14.07
CA VAL A 208 8.26 -5.69 -13.81
C VAL A 208 8.94 -6.00 -12.49
N GLY A 209 10.25 -5.87 -12.43
CA GLY A 209 11.05 -6.25 -11.27
C GLY A 209 11.36 -7.75 -11.25
N GLY A 210 11.38 -8.33 -10.07
CA GLY A 210 11.64 -9.76 -9.86
C GLY A 210 13.11 -10.18 -10.00
N GLY A 211 13.36 -11.44 -9.64
CA GLY A 211 14.67 -12.05 -9.72
C GLY A 211 15.66 -11.61 -8.64
N VAL A 212 16.89 -12.13 -8.73
CA VAL A 212 17.95 -11.92 -7.71
C VAL A 212 18.44 -10.48 -7.60
N GLU A 213 18.24 -9.66 -8.63
CA GLU A 213 18.62 -8.24 -8.66
C GLU A 213 17.51 -7.32 -8.17
N ALA A 214 16.36 -7.86 -7.74
CA ALA A 214 15.20 -7.08 -7.33
C ALA A 214 15.53 -6.12 -6.18
N LEU A 215 16.41 -6.52 -5.27
CA LEU A 215 16.77 -5.76 -4.05
C LEU A 215 17.80 -4.65 -4.28
N SER A 216 18.21 -4.35 -5.53
CA SER A 216 19.25 -3.35 -5.82
C SER A 216 18.87 -1.91 -5.44
N GLY A 217 17.58 -1.63 -5.19
CA GLY A 217 17.07 -0.27 -4.97
C GLY A 217 16.97 0.57 -6.25
N ASP A 218 17.41 0.05 -7.39
CA ASP A 218 17.30 0.74 -8.67
C ASP A 218 15.84 0.97 -9.06
N PRO A 219 15.54 2.06 -9.75
CA PRO A 219 14.21 2.30 -10.26
C PRO A 219 13.74 1.20 -11.24
N GLY A 220 12.51 0.68 -11.03
CA GLY A 220 11.98 -0.48 -11.74
C GLY A 220 12.32 -1.82 -11.08
N LYS A 221 13.09 -1.80 -9.98
CA LYS A 221 13.26 -2.93 -9.07
C LYS A 221 12.47 -2.65 -7.80
N PHE A 222 12.08 -3.70 -7.09
CA PHE A 222 11.28 -3.59 -5.89
C PHE A 222 11.95 -4.28 -4.70
N ASN A 223 11.63 -3.77 -3.51
CA ASN A 223 11.94 -4.42 -2.26
C ASN A 223 10.68 -4.41 -1.41
N ASP A 224 10.07 -5.57 -1.24
CA ASP A 224 8.82 -5.68 -0.48
C ASP A 224 7.71 -4.77 -1.06
N PRO A 225 7.37 -4.91 -2.39
CA PRO A 225 6.23 -4.20 -2.96
C PRO A 225 4.98 -4.66 -2.20
N HIS A 226 4.32 -3.70 -1.53
CA HIS A 226 3.37 -4.05 -0.49
C HIS A 226 1.93 -3.82 -0.89
N ASP A 227 1.69 -2.86 -1.78
CA ASP A 227 0.37 -2.61 -2.33
C ASP A 227 0.46 -1.96 -3.72
N ILE A 228 -0.66 -1.95 -4.43
CA ILE A 228 -0.76 -1.47 -5.80
C ILE A 228 -2.15 -0.88 -6.06
N THR A 229 -2.20 0.27 -6.71
CA THR A 229 -3.45 0.92 -7.14
C THR A 229 -3.30 1.52 -8.54
N MET A 230 -4.35 2.18 -9.02
CA MET A 230 -4.36 2.84 -10.32
C MET A 230 -5.09 4.19 -10.21
N ASP A 231 -4.59 5.19 -10.94
CA ASP A 231 -5.27 6.48 -11.06
C ASP A 231 -6.23 6.53 -12.27
N ALA A 232 -6.98 7.62 -12.40
CA ALA A 232 -7.93 7.81 -13.49
C ALA A 232 -7.27 7.87 -14.90
N ARG A 233 -5.95 8.08 -14.97
CA ARG A 233 -5.17 8.04 -16.20
C ARG A 233 -4.70 6.63 -16.57
N GLY A 234 -5.01 5.66 -15.74
CA GLY A 234 -4.56 4.28 -15.89
C GLY A 234 -3.09 4.07 -15.53
N ARG A 235 -2.45 4.98 -14.78
CA ARG A 235 -1.09 4.75 -14.29
C ARG A 235 -1.14 3.81 -13.08
N VAL A 236 -0.24 2.83 -13.08
CA VAL A 236 -0.08 1.86 -12.00
C VAL A 236 0.82 2.45 -10.93
N ILE A 237 0.34 2.54 -9.70
CA ILE A 237 1.00 3.16 -8.56
C ILE A 237 1.32 2.07 -7.54
N VAL A 238 2.59 1.91 -7.18
CA VAL A 238 3.08 0.80 -6.36
C VAL A 238 3.75 1.30 -5.09
N ALA A 239 3.32 0.80 -3.95
CA ALA A 239 3.99 0.99 -2.67
C ALA A 239 5.24 0.10 -2.60
N ASP A 240 6.40 0.62 -2.96
CA ASP A 240 7.70 -0.05 -2.88
C ASP A 240 8.29 0.14 -1.47
N ARG A 241 7.65 -0.53 -0.49
CA ARG A 241 7.82 -0.30 0.94
C ARG A 241 9.26 -0.43 1.41
N GLY A 242 9.95 -1.50 1.03
CA GLY A 242 11.31 -1.76 1.46
C GLY A 242 12.32 -0.73 0.95
N ASN A 243 11.97 0.03 -0.10
CA ASN A 243 12.77 1.11 -0.66
C ASN A 243 12.27 2.51 -0.25
N ASN A 244 11.29 2.61 0.67
CA ASN A 244 10.73 3.89 1.16
C ASN A 244 10.29 4.82 0.03
N ARG A 245 9.55 4.29 -0.96
CA ARG A 245 9.12 5.06 -2.13
C ARG A 245 7.82 4.52 -2.73
N VAL A 246 7.18 5.35 -3.53
CA VAL A 246 6.12 4.96 -4.45
C VAL A 246 6.68 4.99 -5.87
N GLN A 247 6.42 3.98 -6.68
CA GLN A 247 6.81 3.95 -8.08
C GLN A 247 5.58 3.98 -8.99
N ILE A 248 5.67 4.70 -10.11
CA ILE A 248 4.58 4.91 -11.05
C ILE A 248 4.96 4.30 -12.40
N PHE A 249 4.04 3.53 -12.99
CA PHE A 249 4.23 2.86 -14.28
C PHE A 249 3.07 3.12 -15.23
N ASP A 250 3.32 2.98 -16.52
CA ASP A 250 2.27 2.86 -17.52
C ASP A 250 1.73 1.41 -17.63
N GLN A 251 0.73 1.21 -18.46
CA GLN A 251 0.12 -0.10 -18.69
C GLN A 251 1.03 -1.10 -19.43
N GLN A 252 2.16 -0.66 -19.96
CA GLN A 252 3.19 -1.47 -20.61
C GLN A 252 4.33 -1.84 -19.65
N GLY A 253 4.25 -1.39 -18.37
CA GLY A 253 5.28 -1.62 -17.36
C GLY A 253 6.47 -0.67 -17.46
N ASN A 254 6.40 0.39 -18.27
CA ASN A 254 7.44 1.42 -18.31
C ASN A 254 7.29 2.34 -17.09
N ARG A 255 8.38 2.57 -16.39
CA ARG A 255 8.41 3.45 -15.23
C ARG A 255 8.30 4.92 -15.65
N LEU A 256 7.33 5.63 -15.09
CA LEU A 256 7.06 7.04 -15.35
C LEU A 256 7.67 7.95 -14.29
N ALA A 257 7.56 7.58 -13.00
CA ALA A 257 8.04 8.41 -11.89
C ALA A 257 8.43 7.57 -10.66
N VAL A 258 9.16 8.22 -9.75
CA VAL A 258 9.45 7.72 -8.39
C VAL A 258 9.17 8.84 -7.41
N TRP A 259 8.37 8.57 -6.37
CA TRP A 259 8.02 9.52 -5.32
C TRP A 259 8.55 9.05 -3.97
N THR A 260 9.30 9.90 -3.29
CA THR A 260 9.89 9.60 -1.97
C THR A 260 9.26 10.38 -0.82
N GLN A 261 8.30 11.25 -1.12
CA GLN A 261 7.64 12.13 -0.15
C GLN A 261 6.53 11.46 0.67
N PHE A 262 6.31 10.17 0.51
CA PHE A 262 5.26 9.41 1.21
C PHE A 262 5.76 8.55 2.38
N GLY A 263 7.05 8.62 2.71
CA GLY A 263 7.64 7.82 3.78
C GLY A 263 7.88 6.36 3.39
N ARG A 264 7.50 5.42 4.27
CA ARG A 264 7.60 3.97 4.06
C ARG A 264 6.21 3.39 3.75
N PRO A 265 5.76 3.43 2.49
CA PRO A 265 4.37 3.17 2.13
C PRO A 265 4.00 1.70 2.34
N SER A 266 3.03 1.41 3.22
CA SER A 266 2.40 0.10 3.35
C SER A 266 1.23 -0.06 2.38
N VAL A 267 0.51 1.03 2.10
CA VAL A 267 -0.69 1.02 1.26
C VAL A 267 -0.75 2.27 0.39
N VAL A 268 -1.36 2.11 -0.78
CA VAL A 268 -1.69 3.19 -1.71
C VAL A 268 -3.15 3.04 -2.16
N PHE A 269 -3.92 4.12 -2.07
CA PHE A 269 -5.29 4.18 -2.57
C PHE A 269 -5.47 5.48 -3.35
N VAL A 270 -6.19 5.44 -4.45
CA VAL A 270 -6.58 6.63 -5.22
C VAL A 270 -8.09 6.62 -5.34
N ASP A 271 -8.71 7.75 -5.00
CA ASP A 271 -10.16 7.91 -5.11
C ASP A 271 -10.59 8.36 -6.52
N THR A 272 -11.88 8.54 -6.70
CA THR A 272 -12.47 8.94 -7.99
C THR A 272 -12.16 10.38 -8.40
N GLU A 273 -11.60 11.18 -7.51
CA GLU A 273 -11.17 12.57 -7.77
C GLU A 273 -9.67 12.69 -8.00
N ASP A 274 -8.97 11.55 -8.19
CA ASP A 274 -7.49 11.47 -8.31
C ASP A 274 -6.75 12.00 -7.07
N VAL A 275 -7.35 11.89 -5.88
CA VAL A 275 -6.65 12.10 -4.62
C VAL A 275 -5.97 10.80 -4.20
N ILE A 276 -4.66 10.86 -3.94
CA ILE A 276 -3.89 9.72 -3.44
C ILE A 276 -3.79 9.74 -1.92
N TYR A 277 -4.01 8.58 -1.32
CA TYR A 277 -3.85 8.31 0.11
C TYR A 277 -2.78 7.24 0.28
N VAL A 278 -1.74 7.55 1.05
CA VAL A 278 -0.61 6.65 1.28
C VAL A 278 -0.41 6.46 2.77
N GLY A 279 -0.59 5.22 3.23
CA GLY A 279 -0.37 4.84 4.62
C GLY A 279 1.09 4.44 4.86
N ASP A 280 1.74 5.12 5.80
CA ASP A 280 3.04 4.75 6.35
C ASP A 280 2.84 4.16 7.74
N GLY A 281 2.82 2.85 7.84
CA GLY A 281 2.60 2.12 9.08
C GLY A 281 3.88 1.62 9.75
N MET A 282 5.07 1.90 9.19
CA MET A 282 6.30 1.26 9.63
C MET A 282 7.52 2.16 9.72
N SER A 283 7.45 3.46 9.40
CA SER A 283 8.57 4.35 9.64
C SER A 283 8.90 4.39 11.14
N ASP A 284 10.15 4.18 11.48
CA ASP A 284 10.70 4.22 12.83
C ASP A 284 12.20 4.55 12.79
N VAL A 285 12.85 4.56 13.94
CA VAL A 285 14.29 4.84 14.06
C VAL A 285 15.19 3.85 13.30
N ARG A 286 14.67 2.69 12.88
CA ARG A 286 15.42 1.65 12.16
C ARG A 286 15.10 1.66 10.66
N TRP A 287 13.83 1.82 10.29
CA TRP A 287 13.36 1.53 8.93
C TRP A 287 13.19 2.75 8.03
N ASN A 288 13.05 3.91 8.57
CA ASN A 288 12.96 5.17 7.82
C ASN A 288 13.16 6.36 8.79
N PRO A 289 14.34 6.51 9.38
CA PRO A 289 14.57 7.46 10.47
C PRO A 289 14.26 8.89 10.04
N GLY A 290 13.60 9.63 10.93
CA GLY A 290 13.21 11.02 10.70
C GLY A 290 11.85 11.20 10.02
N TRP A 291 11.15 10.10 9.72
CA TRP A 291 9.79 10.12 9.20
C TRP A 291 8.76 9.74 10.28
N GLU A 292 7.63 10.43 10.27
CA GLU A 292 6.48 10.12 11.14
C GLU A 292 5.53 9.18 10.39
N ARG A 293 4.96 8.20 11.11
CA ARG A 293 3.88 7.34 10.64
C ARG A 293 2.59 8.11 10.50
N GLY A 294 1.75 7.65 9.60
CA GLY A 294 0.44 8.23 9.37
C GLY A 294 -0.01 8.08 7.92
N ILE A 295 -1.08 8.76 7.58
CA ILE A 295 -1.66 8.75 6.23
C ILE A 295 -1.34 10.09 5.56
N ARG A 296 -0.58 10.05 4.47
CA ARG A 296 -0.30 11.21 3.62
C ARG A 296 -1.30 11.25 2.48
N ILE A 297 -1.94 12.40 2.32
CA ILE A 297 -2.97 12.66 1.33
C ILE A 297 -2.39 13.64 0.32
N GLY A 298 -2.63 13.42 -0.96
CA GLY A 298 -2.03 14.25 -1.99
C GLY A 298 -2.74 14.18 -3.34
N ASP A 299 -2.13 14.80 -4.31
CA ASP A 299 -2.56 14.80 -5.70
C ASP A 299 -1.93 13.61 -6.44
N ALA A 300 -2.75 12.74 -7.02
CA ALA A 300 -2.26 11.53 -7.67
C ALA A 300 -1.52 11.84 -8.98
N GLU A 301 -1.69 13.01 -9.61
CA GLU A 301 -0.96 13.38 -10.83
C GLU A 301 0.50 13.70 -10.54
N THR A 302 0.73 14.50 -9.51
CA THR A 302 2.03 15.10 -9.21
C THR A 302 2.75 14.45 -8.05
N GLY A 303 2.03 13.74 -7.19
CA GLY A 303 2.51 13.24 -5.90
C GLY A 303 2.64 14.35 -4.85
N TRP A 304 2.10 15.54 -5.06
CA TRP A 304 2.17 16.64 -4.09
C TRP A 304 1.32 16.33 -2.87
N VAL A 305 1.95 16.27 -1.69
CA VAL A 305 1.26 16.00 -0.41
C VAL A 305 0.57 17.27 0.07
N THR A 306 -0.74 17.20 0.30
CA THR A 306 -1.62 18.31 0.70
C THR A 306 -2.06 18.24 2.14
N ALA A 307 -2.14 17.01 2.73
CA ALA A 307 -2.54 16.80 4.11
C ALA A 307 -1.83 15.58 4.72
N PHE A 308 -1.79 15.53 6.05
CA PHE A 308 -1.21 14.44 6.81
C PHE A 308 -2.07 14.13 8.03
N ILE A 309 -2.50 12.89 8.17
CA ILE A 309 -3.14 12.36 9.37
C ILE A 309 -2.04 11.61 10.15
N PRO A 310 -1.54 12.15 11.26
CA PRO A 310 -0.50 11.48 12.04
C PRO A 310 -1.02 10.19 12.68
N ASP A 311 -0.12 9.25 12.92
CA ASP A 311 -0.43 8.04 13.68
C ASP A 311 -0.82 8.44 15.12
N PRO A 312 -2.00 8.05 15.59
CA PRO A 312 -2.42 8.36 16.96
C PRO A 312 -1.75 7.48 18.03
N GLU A 313 -0.91 6.51 17.63
CA GLU A 313 -0.17 5.66 18.56
C GLU A 313 0.89 6.48 19.30
N PRO A 314 0.84 6.55 20.66
CA PRO A 314 1.74 7.40 21.42
C PRO A 314 3.20 6.90 21.45
N ASP A 315 3.44 5.62 21.21
CA ASP A 315 4.77 5.00 21.09
C ASP A 315 4.84 4.13 19.82
N PRO A 316 4.97 4.74 18.64
CA PRO A 316 5.04 4.00 17.38
C PRO A 316 6.23 3.03 17.32
N ASP A 317 7.37 3.39 17.91
CA ASP A 317 8.57 2.54 17.90
C ASP A 317 8.40 1.26 18.73
N GLY A 318 7.55 1.31 19.77
CA GLY A 318 7.23 0.17 20.62
C GLY A 318 6.04 -0.67 20.15
N SER A 319 5.18 -0.13 19.30
CA SER A 319 3.93 -0.79 18.90
C SER A 319 4.06 -1.77 17.71
N GLY A 320 5.22 -1.85 17.06
CA GLY A 320 5.43 -2.61 15.84
C GLY A 320 4.85 -1.85 14.63
N THR A 321 3.78 -2.35 14.00
CA THR A 321 3.10 -1.68 12.87
C THR A 321 1.82 -1.01 13.38
N SER A 322 1.71 0.29 13.21
CA SER A 322 0.53 1.11 13.53
C SER A 322 0.16 2.02 12.36
N ALA A 323 -0.78 2.94 12.51
CA ALA A 323 -1.38 3.66 11.38
C ALA A 323 -1.96 2.70 10.33
N ALA A 324 -1.90 3.02 9.04
CA ALA A 324 -2.64 2.28 8.03
C ALA A 324 -1.79 1.21 7.32
N GLU A 325 -2.21 -0.05 7.41
CA GLU A 325 -1.82 -1.14 6.51
C GLU A 325 -2.71 -1.18 5.26
N GLY A 326 -3.98 -0.75 5.42
CA GLY A 326 -4.93 -0.45 4.37
C GLY A 326 -5.50 0.94 4.54
N VAL A 327 -5.80 1.65 3.47
CA VAL A 327 -6.43 2.98 3.50
C VAL A 327 -7.47 3.11 2.39
N ALA A 328 -8.56 3.81 2.68
CA ALA A 328 -9.52 4.23 1.67
C ALA A 328 -10.23 5.52 2.12
N ALA A 329 -10.86 6.21 1.18
CA ALA A 329 -11.72 7.35 1.46
C ALA A 329 -13.11 7.11 0.86
N ASP A 330 -14.16 7.52 1.57
CA ASP A 330 -15.52 7.51 1.03
C ASP A 330 -15.86 8.81 0.28
N ALA A 331 -16.98 8.82 -0.43
CA ALA A 331 -17.41 9.98 -1.22
C ALA A 331 -17.72 11.23 -0.37
N ALA A 332 -17.84 11.10 0.95
CA ALA A 332 -17.99 12.21 1.88
C ALA A 332 -16.65 12.76 2.38
N GLY A 333 -15.52 12.19 1.92
CA GLY A 333 -14.19 12.57 2.31
C GLY A 333 -13.74 12.01 3.67
N ASN A 334 -14.50 11.05 4.26
CA ASN A 334 -14.01 10.35 5.44
C ASN A 334 -12.92 9.37 5.02
N VAL A 335 -11.84 9.30 5.80
CA VAL A 335 -10.72 8.39 5.58
C VAL A 335 -10.81 7.22 6.54
N TYR A 336 -10.52 6.03 6.06
CA TYR A 336 -10.51 4.79 6.84
C TYR A 336 -9.10 4.20 6.84
N GLY A 337 -8.54 3.96 8.03
CA GLY A 337 -7.23 3.33 8.22
C GLY A 337 -7.40 1.93 8.81
N ALA A 338 -6.96 0.93 8.07
CA ALA A 338 -6.92 -0.47 8.51
C ALA A 338 -5.63 -0.73 9.27
N GLU A 339 -5.71 -1.13 10.55
CA GLU A 339 -4.55 -1.14 11.44
C GLU A 339 -4.15 -2.55 11.89
N VAL A 340 -2.83 -2.80 11.90
CA VAL A 340 -2.23 -4.08 12.31
C VAL A 340 -2.04 -4.16 13.82
N GLY A 341 -1.27 -3.27 14.41
CA GLY A 341 -0.94 -3.28 15.83
C GLY A 341 -2.16 -3.08 16.72
N PRO A 342 -2.88 -1.97 16.56
CA PRO A 342 -4.09 -1.68 17.31
C PRO A 342 -5.26 -2.62 17.01
N ARG A 343 -5.26 -3.30 15.86
CA ARG A 343 -6.31 -4.23 15.41
C ARG A 343 -7.67 -3.57 15.36
N MET A 344 -7.83 -2.59 14.47
CA MET A 344 -9.08 -1.86 14.29
C MET A 344 -9.20 -1.32 12.86
N LEU A 345 -10.41 -0.92 12.50
CA LEU A 345 -10.69 -0.06 11.37
C LEU A 345 -10.98 1.34 11.89
N ARG A 346 -10.00 2.23 11.79
CA ARG A 346 -10.13 3.61 12.29
C ARG A 346 -10.78 4.50 11.23
N LYS A 347 -11.82 5.22 11.64
CA LYS A 347 -12.45 6.25 10.80
C LYS A 347 -11.93 7.63 11.19
N TYR A 348 -11.62 8.44 10.19
CA TYR A 348 -11.23 9.84 10.34
C TYR A 348 -12.23 10.71 9.59
N VAL A 349 -12.67 11.80 10.20
CA VAL A 349 -13.65 12.74 9.65
C VAL A 349 -13.03 14.13 9.58
N LEU A 350 -13.31 14.88 8.51
CA LEU A 350 -12.86 16.26 8.37
C LEU A 350 -13.35 17.11 9.55
N ARG A 351 -12.48 17.93 10.09
CA ARG A 351 -12.84 18.96 11.06
C ARG A 351 -13.60 20.06 10.31
N GLY A 352 -14.86 20.27 10.68
CA GLY A 352 -15.74 21.28 10.10
C GLY A 352 -15.30 22.71 10.41
#